data_8c0c99719101384d39f5797b3ae41f49
#
_entry.id   8c0c99719101384d39f5797b3ae41f49
#
_cell.length_a   1.000
_cell.length_b   1.000
_cell.length_c   1.000
_cell.angle_alpha   90.00
_cell.angle_beta   90.00
_cell.angle_gamma   90.00
#
_symmetry.space_group_name_H-M   'P 1'
#
loop_
_entity.id
_entity.type
_entity.pdbx_description
1 polymer ?
#
loop_
_entity_poly.entity_id
_entity_poly.type
_entity_poly.pdbx_seq_one_letter_code
_entity_poly.pdbx_strand_id
1 'polypeptide(L)'
;MANKRSGSTQWTYCLLGDGAADEGSFVEALRLVSGRNLPCTFIIEDNDRSVGTRRKDRYGFDPLWSMVVSKRHLIYYAYEPAHPHAGCANPDGTPTRPQLKWRPNAPSKERPA
;
A
#
# COMPACT_ATOMS: atom_id res chain seq x y z
N MET A 1 15.63 2.77 12.54
CA MET A 1 16.36 3.35 13.70
C MET A 1 17.83 3.00 13.71
N ALA A 2 18.22 1.74 13.53
CA ALA A 2 19.64 1.34 13.57
C ALA A 2 20.51 2.17 12.62
N ASN A 3 20.11 2.31 11.36
CA ASN A 3 20.84 3.09 10.36
C ASN A 3 21.07 4.55 10.77
N LYS A 4 20.06 5.19 11.38
CA LYS A 4 20.19 6.57 11.86
C LYS A 4 21.20 6.67 13.02
N ARG A 5 21.17 5.71 13.94
CA ARG A 5 22.09 5.70 15.10
C ARG A 5 23.53 5.44 14.71
N SER A 6 23.76 4.59 13.71
CA SER A 6 25.10 4.28 13.21
C SER A 6 25.68 5.35 12.26
N GLY A 7 24.92 6.38 11.91
CA GLY A 7 25.31 7.36 10.90
C GLY A 7 25.36 6.79 9.48
N SER A 8 24.73 5.63 9.25
CA SER A 8 24.65 4.99 7.93
C SER A 8 23.81 5.84 6.98
N THR A 9 24.19 5.87 5.71
CA THR A 9 23.42 6.47 4.61
C THR A 9 22.40 5.50 3.99
N GLN A 10 22.33 4.28 4.48
CA GLN A 10 21.40 3.27 3.98
C GLN A 10 19.95 3.66 4.25
N TRP A 11 19.12 3.42 3.26
CA TRP A 11 17.69 3.68 3.31
C TRP A 11 16.91 2.37 3.32
N THR A 12 15.83 2.32 4.07
CA THR A 12 14.95 1.15 4.15
C THR A 12 13.68 1.43 3.36
N TYR A 13 13.29 0.50 2.52
CA TYR A 13 12.00 0.52 1.82
C TYR A 13 11.11 -0.58 2.36
N CYS A 14 9.88 -0.22 2.72
CA CYS A 14 8.89 -1.14 3.26
C CYS A 14 7.67 -1.17 2.33
N LEU A 15 7.47 -2.30 1.64
CA LEU A 15 6.35 -2.48 0.73
C LEU A 15 5.18 -3.10 1.50
N LEU A 16 3.98 -2.59 1.26
CA LEU A 16 2.75 -3.11 1.87
C LEU A 16 1.54 -2.86 0.96
N GLY A 17 0.55 -3.75 1.08
CA GLY A 17 -0.72 -3.59 0.38
C GLY A 17 -1.65 -2.58 1.08
N ASP A 18 -2.69 -2.16 0.39
CA ASP A 18 -3.70 -1.23 0.90
C ASP A 18 -4.41 -1.76 2.15
N GLY A 19 -4.66 -3.06 2.24
CA GLY A 19 -5.26 -3.67 3.44
C GLY A 19 -4.36 -3.55 4.68
N ALA A 20 -3.07 -3.76 4.54
CA ALA A 20 -2.12 -3.59 5.63
C ALA A 20 -1.93 -2.11 6.00
N ALA A 21 -2.03 -1.21 5.03
CA ALA A 21 -1.95 0.23 5.25
C ALA A 21 -3.18 0.80 5.99
N ASP A 22 -4.30 0.08 5.98
CA ASP A 22 -5.50 0.46 6.74
C ASP A 22 -5.42 0.07 8.23
N GLU A 23 -4.40 -0.70 8.63
CA GLU A 23 -4.20 -1.08 10.03
C GLU A 23 -3.62 0.08 10.86
N GLY A 24 -4.10 0.22 12.11
CA GLY A 24 -3.64 1.26 13.02
C GLY A 24 -2.13 1.25 13.27
N SER A 25 -1.52 0.06 13.31
CA SER A 25 -0.08 -0.14 13.46
C SER A 25 0.74 0.52 12.33
N PHE A 26 0.21 0.57 11.11
CA PHE A 26 0.85 1.29 10.02
C PHE A 26 0.87 2.80 10.28
N VAL A 27 -0.24 3.37 10.73
CA VAL A 27 -0.34 4.81 11.05
C VAL A 27 0.65 5.19 12.15
N GLU A 28 0.78 4.37 13.17
CA GLU A 28 1.78 4.58 14.24
C GLU A 28 3.20 4.53 13.70
N ALA A 29 3.53 3.54 12.89
CA ALA A 29 4.85 3.40 12.27
C ALA A 29 5.19 4.60 11.37
N LEU A 30 4.24 5.06 10.56
CA LEU A 30 4.40 6.20 9.68
C LEU A 30 4.65 7.49 10.48
N ARG A 31 3.93 7.69 11.59
CA ARG A 31 4.13 8.83 12.48
C ARG A 31 5.52 8.81 13.12
N LEU A 32 5.98 7.64 13.56
CA LEU A 32 7.31 7.49 14.14
C LEU A 32 8.41 7.80 13.11
N VAL A 33 8.29 7.21 11.90
CA VAL A 33 9.25 7.40 10.81
C VAL A 33 9.32 8.87 10.40
N SER A 34 8.17 9.49 10.19
CA SER A 34 8.08 10.90 9.78
C SER A 34 8.54 11.84 10.89
N GLY A 35 8.05 11.66 12.11
CA GLY A 35 8.35 12.53 13.24
C GLY A 35 9.82 12.51 13.66
N ARG A 36 10.49 11.36 13.49
CA ARG A 36 11.93 11.22 13.79
C ARG A 36 12.82 11.32 12.57
N ASN A 37 12.24 11.59 11.41
CA ASN A 37 12.96 11.65 10.14
C ASN A 37 13.90 10.44 9.95
N LEU A 38 13.33 9.25 10.09
CA LEU A 38 14.09 8.01 9.94
C LEU A 38 14.36 7.73 8.44
N PRO A 39 15.47 7.06 8.10
CA PRO A 39 15.79 6.69 6.73
C PRO A 39 14.93 5.50 6.25
N CYS A 40 13.64 5.76 6.09
CA CYS A 40 12.65 4.77 5.71
C CYS A 40 11.56 5.39 4.85
N THR A 41 11.15 4.67 3.82
CA THR A 41 10.01 5.00 2.97
C THR A 41 9.07 3.80 2.91
N PHE A 42 7.81 4.02 3.20
CA PHE A 42 6.74 3.06 2.94
C PHE A 42 6.25 3.19 1.51
N ILE A 43 6.04 2.07 0.85
CA ILE A 43 5.50 1.99 -0.51
C ILE A 43 4.18 1.23 -0.43
N ILE A 44 3.07 1.92 -0.65
CA ILE A 44 1.74 1.33 -0.61
C ILE A 44 1.31 0.94 -2.02
N GLU A 45 1.04 -0.33 -2.20
CA GLU A 45 0.52 -0.93 -3.41
C GLU A 45 -1.00 -1.13 -3.25
N ASP A 46 -1.78 -0.24 -3.87
CA ASP A 46 -3.23 -0.23 -3.73
C ASP A 46 -3.90 -0.91 -4.92
N ASN A 47 -4.43 -2.10 -4.71
CA ASN A 47 -5.27 -2.80 -5.66
C ASN A 47 -6.77 -2.76 -5.30
N ASP A 48 -7.16 -1.92 -4.33
CA ASP A 48 -8.52 -1.80 -3.80
C ASP A 48 -9.04 -3.11 -3.18
N ARG A 49 -8.14 -4.01 -2.75
CA ARG A 49 -8.55 -5.30 -2.19
C ARG A 49 -7.65 -5.76 -1.07
N SER A 50 -8.30 -6.25 0.00
CA SER A 50 -7.64 -7.07 1.01
C SER A 50 -8.11 -8.50 0.79
N VAL A 51 -7.27 -9.35 0.20
CA VAL A 51 -7.61 -10.67 -0.35
C VAL A 51 -8.71 -10.54 -1.41
N GLY A 52 -9.98 -10.64 -1.06
CA GLY A 52 -11.13 -10.46 -1.95
C GLY A 52 -12.02 -9.26 -1.60
N THR A 53 -11.85 -8.65 -0.42
CA THR A 53 -12.72 -7.61 0.09
C THR A 53 -12.28 -6.23 -0.40
N ARG A 54 -13.17 -5.51 -1.06
CA ARG A 54 -12.91 -4.14 -1.50
C ARG A 54 -12.82 -3.18 -0.32
N ARG A 55 -12.04 -2.10 -0.48
CA ARG A 55 -11.88 -1.08 0.57
C ARG A 55 -13.20 -0.48 1.03
N LYS A 56 -14.10 -0.15 0.11
CA LYS A 56 -15.42 0.39 0.43
C LYS A 56 -16.24 -0.54 1.34
N ASP A 57 -16.02 -1.84 1.25
CA ASP A 57 -16.73 -2.85 2.03
C ASP A 57 -16.08 -3.08 3.40
N ARG A 58 -14.84 -2.59 3.60
CA ARG A 58 -14.13 -2.67 4.89
C ARG A 58 -14.52 -1.51 5.82
N TYR A 59 -14.30 -0.29 5.37
CA TYR A 59 -14.40 0.89 6.24
C TYR A 59 -15.33 1.98 5.70
N GLY A 60 -15.74 1.92 4.45
CA GLY A 60 -16.67 2.88 3.84
C GLY A 60 -16.11 4.29 3.62
N PHE A 61 -14.84 4.56 3.89
CA PHE A 61 -14.19 5.85 3.73
C PHE A 61 -12.73 5.73 3.33
N ASP A 62 -12.15 6.86 2.95
CA ASP A 62 -10.75 6.92 2.54
C ASP A 62 -9.79 6.61 3.69
N PRO A 63 -8.67 5.95 3.38
CA PRO A 63 -7.71 5.55 4.41
C PRO A 63 -7.08 6.76 5.10
N LEU A 64 -6.90 6.65 6.42
CA LEU A 64 -6.32 7.71 7.25
C LEU A 64 -4.89 8.10 6.84
N TRP A 65 -4.12 7.19 6.28
CA TRP A 65 -2.77 7.48 5.82
C TRP A 65 -2.73 8.46 4.63
N SER A 66 -3.83 8.63 3.91
CA SER A 66 -3.93 9.61 2.83
C SER A 66 -3.82 11.06 3.35
N MET A 67 -4.04 11.27 4.64
CA MET A 67 -3.93 12.57 5.31
C MET A 67 -2.51 12.90 5.79
N VAL A 68 -1.61 11.93 5.81
CA VAL A 68 -0.24 12.08 6.32
C VAL A 68 0.72 12.02 5.15
N VAL A 69 1.08 13.18 4.59
CA VAL A 69 1.88 13.18 3.37
C VAL A 69 3.23 13.85 3.58
N SER A 70 4.24 13.04 3.88
CA SER A 70 5.61 13.38 3.50
C SER A 70 6.02 12.49 2.33
N LYS A 71 6.19 13.05 1.14
CA LYS A 71 6.66 12.32 -0.05
C LYS A 71 8.00 11.60 0.17
N ARG A 72 8.73 11.98 1.19
CA ARG A 72 9.97 11.34 1.58
C ARG A 72 9.75 9.98 2.24
N HIS A 73 8.68 9.84 3.01
CA HIS A 73 8.42 8.68 3.84
C HIS A 73 7.26 7.81 3.35
N LEU A 74 6.53 8.29 2.33
CA LEU A 74 5.38 7.60 1.79
C LEU A 74 5.32 7.72 0.27
N ILE A 75 5.34 6.60 -0.42
CA ILE A 75 5.04 6.45 -1.84
C ILE A 75 3.74 5.65 -1.93
N TYR A 76 2.83 6.11 -2.75
CA TYR A 76 1.56 5.45 -2.99
C TYR A 76 1.31 5.31 -4.48
N TYR A 77 0.87 4.15 -4.91
CA TYR A 77 0.33 3.95 -6.24
C TYR A 77 -0.84 2.96 -6.22
N ALA A 78 -1.80 3.23 -7.10
CA ALA A 78 -2.94 2.36 -7.31
C ALA A 78 -2.81 1.62 -8.63
N TYR A 79 -3.28 0.39 -8.66
CA TYR A 79 -3.36 -0.41 -9.88
C TYR A 79 -4.61 -1.28 -9.89
N GLU A 80 -5.05 -1.66 -11.07
CA GLU A 80 -6.15 -2.58 -11.23
C GLU A 80 -5.59 -3.99 -11.42
N PRO A 81 -5.88 -4.94 -10.51
CA PRO A 81 -5.40 -6.30 -10.67
C PRO A 81 -6.10 -6.94 -11.88
N ALA A 82 -5.32 -7.62 -12.72
CA ALA A 82 -5.86 -8.31 -13.89
C ALA A 82 -6.64 -9.58 -13.50
N HIS A 83 -6.37 -10.10 -12.31
CA HIS A 83 -6.97 -11.33 -11.76
C HIS A 83 -7.25 -11.17 -10.26
N PRO A 84 -8.13 -12.00 -9.70
CA PRO A 84 -8.30 -12.12 -8.25
C PRO A 84 -6.97 -12.42 -7.55
N HIS A 85 -6.93 -12.20 -6.25
CA HIS A 85 -5.76 -12.50 -5.42
C HIS A 85 -5.24 -13.93 -5.67
N ALA A 86 -3.92 -14.10 -5.66
CA ALA A 86 -3.29 -15.41 -5.78
C ALA A 86 -3.89 -16.40 -4.75
N GLY A 87 -4.26 -17.58 -5.20
CA GLY A 87 -4.93 -18.58 -4.38
C GLY A 87 -6.46 -18.53 -4.41
N CYS A 88 -7.06 -17.48 -5.00
CA CYS A 88 -8.49 -17.48 -5.32
C CYS A 88 -8.73 -18.28 -6.59
N ALA A 89 -9.83 -19.05 -6.64
CA ALA A 89 -10.24 -19.74 -7.84
C ALA A 89 -11.06 -18.84 -8.76
N ASN A 90 -10.98 -19.09 -10.06
CA ASN A 90 -11.94 -18.56 -11.01
C ASN A 90 -13.34 -19.15 -10.75
N PRO A 91 -14.42 -18.55 -11.26
CA PRO A 91 -15.77 -19.10 -11.12
C PRO A 91 -15.92 -20.55 -11.63
N ASP A 92 -15.07 -20.98 -12.56
CA ASP A 92 -15.01 -22.34 -13.08
C ASP A 92 -14.17 -23.31 -12.23
N GLY A 93 -13.63 -22.84 -11.08
CA GLY A 93 -12.80 -23.63 -10.17
C GLY A 93 -11.33 -23.76 -10.57
N THR A 94 -10.92 -23.15 -11.69
CA THR A 94 -9.50 -23.15 -12.08
C THR A 94 -8.69 -22.21 -11.21
N PRO A 95 -7.43 -22.55 -10.86
CA PRO A 95 -6.58 -21.64 -10.08
C PRO A 95 -6.24 -20.37 -10.88
N THR A 96 -6.36 -19.21 -10.22
CA THR A 96 -5.93 -17.96 -10.80
C THR A 96 -4.41 -17.84 -10.76
N ARG A 97 -3.82 -17.46 -11.88
CA ARG A 97 -2.41 -17.04 -11.92
C ARG A 97 -2.37 -15.52 -11.91
N PRO A 98 -1.68 -14.89 -10.95
CA PRO A 98 -1.53 -13.45 -10.97
C PRO A 98 -0.74 -13.04 -12.21
N GLN A 99 -1.35 -12.25 -13.07
CA GLN A 99 -0.65 -11.56 -14.14
C GLN A 99 -0.56 -10.09 -13.76
N LEU A 100 0.61 -9.67 -13.35
CA LEU A 100 0.89 -8.27 -13.12
C LEU A 100 1.02 -7.59 -14.49
N LYS A 101 0.00 -6.87 -14.90
CA LYS A 101 0.14 -5.88 -15.96
C LYS A 101 0.60 -4.58 -15.32
N TRP A 102 1.90 -4.38 -15.33
CA TRP A 102 2.48 -3.09 -14.97
C TRP A 102 1.91 -2.01 -15.90
N ARG A 103 1.24 -1.02 -15.34
CA ARG A 103 0.83 0.20 -16.04
C ARG A 103 1.53 1.37 -15.38
N PRO A 104 2.72 1.77 -15.85
CA PRO A 104 3.31 3.01 -15.40
C PRO A 104 2.35 4.13 -15.78
N ASN A 105 2.02 5.00 -14.85
CA ASN A 105 1.16 6.17 -15.08
C ASN A 105 -0.33 5.87 -15.37
N ALA A 106 -0.90 4.80 -14.84
CA ALA A 106 -2.35 4.76 -14.78
C ALA A 106 -2.82 5.99 -13.99
N PRO A 107 -3.60 6.90 -14.59
CA PRO A 107 -4.11 8.04 -13.85
C PRO A 107 -4.86 7.49 -12.64
N SER A 108 -4.62 8.08 -11.48
CA SER A 108 -5.46 7.83 -10.31
C SER A 108 -6.89 7.99 -10.79
N LYS A 109 -7.68 6.91 -10.80
CA LYS A 109 -9.09 7.05 -11.07
C LYS A 109 -9.60 8.04 -10.04
N GLU A 110 -10.05 9.22 -10.50
CA GLU A 110 -10.78 10.14 -9.66
C GLU A 110 -11.87 9.32 -8.97
N ARG A 111 -11.78 9.23 -7.66
CA ARG A 111 -12.78 8.50 -6.91
C ARG A 111 -14.05 9.29 -7.00
N PRO A 112 -15.17 8.70 -7.41
CA PRO A 112 -16.44 9.36 -7.25
C PRO A 112 -16.61 9.70 -5.77
N ALA A 113 -16.94 10.94 -5.53
CA ALA A 113 -17.20 11.46 -4.20
C ALA A 113 -18.30 10.64 -3.48
#